data_4e9e9de506c6f93968c5f67884df8521
#
_entry.id   4e9e9de506c6f93968c5f67884df8521
#
_cell.length_a   1.000
_cell.length_b   1.000
_cell.length_c   1.000
_cell.angle_alpha   90.00
_cell.angle_beta   90.00
_cell.angle_gamma   90.00
#
_symmetry.space_group_name_H-M   'P 1'
#
loop_
_entity.id
_entity.type
_entity.pdbx_description
1 polymer ?
#
loop_
_entity_poly.entity_id
_entity_poly.type
_entity_poly.pdbx_seq_one_letter_code
_entity_poly.pdbx_strand_id
1 'polypeptide(L)'
;MRLACAIVLVMGLVLPAKAEEERGWSFSGSFGGSSNSGGTVMKTEPVLGYAVNNHFQTYVGLPFYFVNLSATPSTMTAPSTSTSGFENGIGNAFAGFRYSVQNDALNYSSTLELTAPTGDKSRGFSTGRVTADWSNRFSHRFDSFTPFGSAGIANTISDTAFFVRPFTSLGLVGHFEGGGTYDIARSVHVSGSAYAVRASGDQRIFSKVVKRQSTTSSTSTGTAGRGTGASDNKNRVFETQAETLVPAEIANDHGVSAWFGVSPSSAVDFHAGYSRSIHYDFNTVFFGVGFHVGK
;
A
#
# COMPACT_ATOMS: atom_id res chain seq x y z
N MET A 1 25.54 -14.86 -1.04
CA MET A 1 26.43 -13.81 -1.56
C MET A 1 26.14 -13.51 -3.03
N ARG A 2 24.86 -13.37 -3.45
CA ARG A 2 24.42 -13.01 -4.82
C ARG A 2 23.38 -11.87 -4.86
N LEU A 3 23.10 -11.23 -3.74
CA LEU A 3 22.12 -10.14 -3.64
C LEU A 3 22.75 -8.74 -3.79
N ALA A 4 24.07 -8.63 -3.77
CA ALA A 4 24.77 -7.35 -3.76
C ALA A 4 24.95 -6.73 -5.15
N CYS A 5 24.70 -7.46 -6.24
CA CYS A 5 24.96 -6.95 -7.61
C CYS A 5 23.79 -6.20 -8.27
N ALA A 6 22.56 -6.30 -7.73
CA ALA A 6 21.41 -5.64 -8.35
C ALA A 6 21.24 -4.18 -7.94
N ILE A 7 21.86 -3.75 -6.84
CA ILE A 7 21.71 -2.38 -6.29
C ILE A 7 22.60 -1.36 -7.02
N VAL A 8 23.65 -1.80 -7.69
CA VAL A 8 24.66 -0.89 -8.29
C VAL A 8 24.23 -0.31 -9.65
N LEU A 9 23.24 -0.90 -10.32
CA LEU A 9 22.88 -0.48 -11.69
C LEU A 9 21.94 0.73 -11.76
N VAL A 10 21.34 1.15 -10.64
CA VAL A 10 20.40 2.29 -10.61
C VAL A 10 21.08 3.63 -10.27
N MET A 11 22.32 3.61 -9.79
CA MET A 11 23.05 4.83 -9.41
C MET A 11 23.70 5.64 -10.55
N GLY A 12 23.54 5.24 -11.79
CA GLY A 12 24.35 5.78 -12.91
C GLY A 12 23.74 6.90 -13.74
N LEU A 13 22.52 7.34 -13.50
CA LEU A 13 21.84 8.34 -14.35
C LEU A 13 21.37 9.57 -13.57
N VAL A 14 22.29 10.24 -12.89
CA VAL A 14 22.07 11.62 -12.47
C VAL A 14 22.49 12.54 -13.59
N LEU A 15 21.57 12.84 -14.50
CA LEU A 15 21.74 13.94 -15.44
C LEU A 15 21.33 15.24 -14.74
N PRO A 16 22.14 16.31 -14.79
CA PRO A 16 21.75 17.60 -14.21
C PRO A 16 20.56 18.16 -15.02
N ALA A 17 19.38 18.20 -14.40
CA ALA A 17 18.22 18.84 -15.00
C ALA A 17 18.43 20.36 -15.03
N LYS A 18 18.51 20.95 -16.20
CA LYS A 18 18.38 22.41 -16.40
C LYS A 18 16.96 22.82 -16.07
N ALA A 19 16.86 23.83 -15.21
CA ALA A 19 15.59 24.47 -14.86
C ALA A 19 15.11 25.33 -16.02
N GLU A 20 14.33 24.76 -16.94
CA GLU A 20 13.49 25.53 -17.90
C GLU A 20 12.46 24.59 -18.51
N GLU A 21 11.19 25.06 -18.45
CA GLU A 21 9.93 24.53 -18.98
C GLU A 21 9.15 23.55 -18.09
N GLU A 22 7.90 23.95 -17.90
CA GLU A 22 6.84 23.30 -17.13
C GLU A 22 6.34 21.99 -17.77
N ARG A 23 6.97 21.58 -18.90
CA ARG A 23 6.67 20.36 -19.66
C ARG A 23 7.88 19.46 -19.67
N GLY A 24 7.69 18.17 -19.45
CA GLY A 24 8.82 17.26 -19.55
C GLY A 24 8.56 15.88 -18.98
N TRP A 25 9.49 15.02 -19.28
CA TRP A 25 9.53 13.68 -18.74
C TRP A 25 10.09 13.67 -17.32
N SER A 26 9.48 12.87 -16.48
CA SER A 26 10.00 12.55 -15.14
C SER A 26 10.10 11.05 -14.97
N PHE A 27 11.11 10.62 -14.26
CA PHE A 27 11.24 9.24 -13.82
C PHE A 27 11.27 9.23 -12.30
N SER A 28 10.42 8.42 -11.71
CA SER A 28 10.46 8.16 -10.28
C SER A 28 10.48 6.66 -10.03
N GLY A 29 11.04 6.30 -8.92
CA GLY A 29 11.03 4.92 -8.46
C GLY A 29 10.87 4.90 -6.96
N SER A 30 10.14 3.93 -6.46
CA SER A 30 10.06 3.66 -5.04
C SER A 30 10.49 2.23 -4.75
N PHE A 31 11.13 2.03 -3.61
CA PHE A 31 11.35 0.74 -3.01
C PHE A 31 10.90 0.81 -1.57
N GLY A 32 10.01 -0.06 -1.17
CA GLY A 32 9.50 -0.08 0.18
C GLY A 32 9.08 -1.47 0.60
N GLY A 33 8.79 -1.60 1.87
CA GLY A 33 8.31 -2.85 2.41
C GLY A 33 7.58 -2.67 3.72
N SER A 34 6.77 -3.65 4.03
CA SER A 34 6.06 -3.74 5.30
C SER A 34 6.16 -5.15 5.87
N SER A 35 6.19 -5.24 7.19
CA SER A 35 6.22 -6.51 7.92
C SER A 35 5.20 -6.49 9.06
N ASN A 36 4.44 -7.54 9.14
CA ASN A 36 3.45 -7.77 10.19
C ASN A 36 3.36 -9.26 10.55
N SER A 37 2.43 -9.64 11.40
CA SER A 37 2.25 -11.04 11.80
C SER A 37 1.87 -12.00 10.64
N GLY A 38 1.36 -11.49 9.54
CA GLY A 38 1.03 -12.28 8.34
C GLY A 38 2.20 -12.51 7.41
N GLY A 39 3.29 -11.75 7.54
CA GLY A 39 4.46 -11.87 6.69
C GLY A 39 5.10 -10.53 6.37
N THR A 40 5.98 -10.57 5.38
CA THR A 40 6.70 -9.39 4.87
C THR A 40 6.43 -9.26 3.38
N VAL A 41 6.10 -8.05 2.96
CA VAL A 41 5.93 -7.69 1.55
C VAL A 41 6.88 -6.54 1.23
N MET A 42 7.66 -6.68 0.17
CA MET A 42 8.46 -5.61 -0.40
C MET A 42 7.96 -5.32 -1.81
N LYS A 43 8.00 -4.06 -2.19
CA LYS A 43 7.58 -3.57 -3.51
C LYS A 43 8.64 -2.63 -4.06
N THR A 44 8.99 -2.78 -5.33
CA THR A 44 9.67 -1.74 -6.10
C THR A 44 8.75 -1.30 -7.23
N GLU A 45 8.68 -0.01 -7.47
CA GLU A 45 7.72 0.58 -8.39
C GLU A 45 8.37 1.70 -9.20
N PRO A 46 8.90 1.38 -10.39
CA PRO A 46 9.31 2.38 -11.35
C PRO A 46 8.10 3.04 -12.00
N VAL A 47 8.15 4.36 -12.13
CA VAL A 47 7.09 5.19 -12.73
C VAL A 47 7.72 6.15 -13.72
N LEU A 48 7.18 6.19 -14.92
CA LEU A 48 7.51 7.16 -15.96
C LEU A 48 6.36 8.17 -16.05
N GLY A 49 6.64 9.43 -15.82
CA GLY A 49 5.70 10.52 -15.89
C GLY A 49 5.97 11.48 -17.03
N TYR A 50 4.92 12.19 -17.44
CA TYR A 50 5.01 13.31 -18.35
C TYR A 50 4.15 14.47 -17.86
N ALA A 51 4.79 15.58 -17.53
CA ALA A 51 4.09 16.82 -17.19
C ALA A 51 3.68 17.52 -18.49
N VAL A 52 2.37 17.65 -18.70
CA VAL A 52 1.78 18.38 -19.82
C VAL A 52 1.90 19.89 -19.58
N ASN A 53 1.68 20.29 -18.34
CA ASN A 53 1.87 21.64 -17.82
C ASN A 53 1.96 21.59 -16.28
N ASN A 54 1.99 22.75 -15.61
CA ASN A 54 2.08 22.88 -14.14
C ASN A 54 0.94 22.19 -13.37
N HIS A 55 -0.18 21.96 -14.03
CA HIS A 55 -1.37 21.40 -13.39
C HIS A 55 -1.62 19.94 -13.77
N PHE A 56 -1.19 19.52 -14.94
CA PHE A 56 -1.55 18.21 -15.49
C PHE A 56 -0.32 17.34 -15.74
N GLN A 57 -0.36 16.17 -15.16
CA GLN A 57 0.65 15.12 -15.32
C GLN A 57 -0.02 13.80 -15.65
N THR A 58 0.55 13.05 -16.56
CA THR A 58 0.23 11.64 -16.81
C THR A 58 1.41 10.77 -16.40
N TYR A 59 1.13 9.55 -16.01
CA TYR A 59 2.18 8.61 -15.63
C TYR A 59 1.78 7.16 -15.90
N VAL A 60 2.79 6.31 -16.02
CA VAL A 60 2.64 4.86 -16.11
C VAL A 60 3.65 4.20 -15.20
N GLY A 61 3.28 3.07 -14.62
CA GLY A 61 4.18 2.34 -13.72
C GLY A 61 3.91 0.84 -13.70
N LEU A 62 4.85 0.11 -13.14
CA LEU A 62 4.79 -1.34 -13.03
C LEU A 62 5.42 -1.80 -11.71
N PRO A 63 4.63 -2.29 -10.75
CA PRO A 63 5.18 -2.77 -9.49
C PRO A 63 5.75 -4.18 -9.60
N PHE A 64 6.84 -4.42 -8.86
CA PHE A 64 7.43 -5.73 -8.63
C PHE A 64 7.35 -6.05 -7.15
N TYR A 65 6.80 -7.19 -6.81
CA TYR A 65 6.59 -7.63 -5.44
C TYR A 65 7.53 -8.77 -5.05
N PHE A 66 7.92 -8.75 -3.78
CA PHE A 66 8.66 -9.79 -3.10
C PHE A 66 7.91 -10.09 -1.80
N VAL A 67 7.29 -11.25 -1.71
CA VAL A 67 6.42 -11.63 -0.60
C VAL A 67 7.02 -12.80 0.14
N ASN A 68 7.10 -12.69 1.45
CA ASN A 68 7.45 -13.78 2.35
C ASN A 68 6.32 -13.95 3.37
N LEU A 69 5.51 -14.98 3.17
CA LEU A 69 4.41 -15.29 4.08
C LEU A 69 4.95 -15.98 5.32
N SER A 70 4.53 -15.53 6.50
CA SER A 70 4.85 -16.22 7.75
C SER A 70 4.17 -17.58 7.77
N ALA A 71 4.95 -18.65 7.99
CA ALA A 71 4.40 -19.99 8.14
C ALA A 71 3.42 -20.01 9.32
N THR A 72 2.16 -20.36 9.07
CA THR A 72 1.22 -20.68 10.13
C THR A 72 1.67 -21.99 10.77
N PRO A 73 1.94 -22.05 12.07
CA PRO A 73 2.23 -23.33 12.70
C PRO A 73 0.99 -24.21 12.60
N SER A 74 1.00 -25.16 11.67
CA SER A 74 -0.02 -26.20 11.59
C SER A 74 0.20 -27.19 12.70
N THR A 75 -0.54 -27.05 13.77
CA THR A 75 -0.76 -28.14 14.71
C THR A 75 -1.76 -29.11 14.10
N MET A 76 -1.30 -30.32 13.85
CA MET A 76 -1.99 -31.57 13.58
C MET A 76 -2.08 -32.08 12.14
N THR A 77 -1.25 -33.11 11.93
CA THR A 77 -1.55 -34.41 11.26
C THR A 77 -2.21 -34.39 9.89
N ALA A 78 -1.69 -33.59 8.99
CA ALA A 78 -1.68 -33.92 7.57
C ALA A 78 -0.35 -33.39 7.00
N PRO A 79 0.28 -34.04 5.99
CA PRO A 79 1.42 -33.48 5.30
C PRO A 79 0.92 -32.33 4.42
N SER A 80 0.55 -31.24 5.04
CA SER A 80 0.40 -29.97 4.34
C SER A 80 1.82 -29.48 4.10
N THR A 81 2.27 -29.49 2.88
CA THR A 81 3.40 -28.72 2.40
C THR A 81 3.15 -27.28 2.77
N SER A 82 3.53 -26.90 3.99
CA SER A 82 3.64 -25.50 4.39
C SER A 82 4.80 -24.92 3.60
N THR A 83 4.52 -24.47 2.42
CA THR A 83 5.44 -23.63 1.65
C THR A 83 5.51 -22.28 2.35
N SER A 84 6.37 -22.19 3.38
CA SER A 84 7.00 -20.93 3.74
C SER A 84 7.86 -20.57 2.53
N GLY A 85 7.27 -19.89 1.55
CA GLY A 85 7.92 -19.62 0.29
C GLY A 85 8.09 -18.13 0.12
N PHE A 86 9.31 -17.75 -0.23
CA PHE A 86 9.55 -16.43 -0.81
C PHE A 86 9.01 -16.45 -2.24
N GLU A 87 7.97 -15.65 -2.48
CA GLU A 87 7.39 -15.47 -3.79
C GLU A 87 7.74 -14.08 -4.34
N ASN A 88 8.01 -14.01 -5.60
CA ASN A 88 8.23 -12.75 -6.29
C ASN A 88 7.43 -12.71 -7.59
N GLY A 89 7.05 -11.54 -8.03
CA GLY A 89 6.31 -11.39 -9.27
C GLY A 89 6.08 -9.96 -9.68
N ILE A 90 5.68 -9.83 -10.94
CA ILE A 90 5.23 -8.58 -11.51
C ILE A 90 3.77 -8.37 -11.06
N GLY A 91 3.45 -7.18 -10.58
CA GLY A 91 2.10 -6.78 -10.28
C GLY A 91 1.36 -6.23 -11.51
N ASN A 92 0.30 -5.53 -11.24
CA ASN A 92 -0.51 -4.91 -12.28
C ASN A 92 0.13 -3.61 -12.75
N ALA A 93 0.34 -3.48 -14.06
CA ALA A 93 0.71 -2.20 -14.66
C ALA A 93 -0.41 -1.19 -14.45
N PHE A 94 -0.04 0.06 -14.18
CA PHE A 94 -0.99 1.13 -13.98
C PHE A 94 -0.66 2.34 -14.84
N ALA A 95 -1.69 3.14 -15.11
CA ALA A 95 -1.59 4.44 -15.75
C ALA A 95 -2.44 5.43 -14.97
N GLY A 96 -1.94 6.63 -14.77
CA GLY A 96 -2.63 7.65 -14.01
C GLY A 96 -2.59 9.00 -14.67
N PHE A 97 -3.58 9.80 -14.28
CA PHE A 97 -3.70 11.19 -14.61
C PHE A 97 -3.83 11.98 -13.31
N ARG A 98 -2.97 12.99 -13.15
CA ARG A 98 -2.95 13.86 -11.97
C ARG A 98 -3.20 15.30 -12.38
N TYR A 99 -4.16 15.89 -11.71
CA TYR A 99 -4.37 17.35 -11.69
C TYR A 99 -3.88 17.89 -10.36
N SER A 100 -3.08 18.97 -10.37
CA SER A 100 -2.59 19.59 -9.14
C SER A 100 -2.64 21.10 -9.21
N VAL A 101 -2.96 21.71 -8.07
CA VAL A 101 -2.91 23.15 -7.86
C VAL A 101 -2.09 23.39 -6.59
N GLN A 102 -1.10 24.26 -6.73
CA GLN A 102 -0.27 24.69 -5.60
C GLN A 102 -0.35 26.20 -5.52
N ASN A 103 -0.79 26.69 -4.39
CA ASN A 103 -0.78 28.11 -4.07
C ASN A 103 -0.54 28.29 -2.56
N ASP A 104 -0.35 29.53 -2.13
CA ASP A 104 -0.04 29.86 -0.73
C ASP A 104 -1.14 29.42 0.25
N ALA A 105 -2.37 29.29 -0.22
CA ALA A 105 -3.52 28.95 0.62
C ALA A 105 -3.75 27.43 0.72
N LEU A 106 -3.50 26.66 -0.36
CA LEU A 106 -3.85 25.25 -0.41
C LEU A 106 -3.06 24.52 -1.50
N ASN A 107 -2.48 23.40 -1.16
CA ASN A 107 -2.01 22.42 -2.12
C ASN A 107 -3.10 21.37 -2.32
N TYR A 108 -3.58 21.23 -3.53
CA TYR A 108 -4.60 20.26 -3.91
C TYR A 108 -4.09 19.37 -5.03
N SER A 109 -4.37 18.08 -4.96
CA SER A 109 -4.18 17.16 -6.09
C SER A 109 -5.34 16.20 -6.21
N SER A 110 -5.74 15.92 -7.44
CA SER A 110 -6.72 14.90 -7.81
C SER A 110 -6.05 13.93 -8.76
N THR A 111 -6.10 12.65 -8.44
CA THR A 111 -5.46 11.59 -9.20
C THR A 111 -6.49 10.53 -9.59
N LEU A 112 -6.58 10.22 -10.86
CA LEU A 112 -7.29 9.07 -11.39
C LEU A 112 -6.27 8.05 -11.87
N GLU A 113 -6.31 6.86 -11.32
CA GLU A 113 -5.42 5.76 -11.69
C GLU A 113 -6.23 4.55 -12.19
N LEU A 114 -5.78 3.97 -13.26
CA LEU A 114 -6.33 2.74 -13.84
C LEU A 114 -5.24 1.67 -13.85
N THR A 115 -5.58 0.48 -13.39
CA THR A 115 -4.66 -0.64 -13.30
C THR A 115 -5.08 -1.76 -14.22
N ALA A 116 -4.19 -2.20 -15.09
CA ALA A 116 -4.40 -3.33 -15.99
C ALA A 116 -3.99 -4.65 -15.32
N PRO A 117 -4.71 -5.76 -15.54
CA PRO A 117 -4.42 -7.04 -14.90
C PRO A 117 -3.25 -7.78 -15.54
N THR A 118 -2.05 -7.22 -15.48
CA THR A 118 -0.83 -7.78 -16.08
C THR A 118 -0.08 -8.75 -15.17
N GLY A 119 -0.35 -8.70 -13.87
CA GLY A 119 0.27 -9.56 -12.87
C GLY A 119 -0.30 -10.99 -12.88
N ASP A 120 0.43 -11.91 -12.25
CA ASP A 120 0.01 -13.30 -12.14
C ASP A 120 -1.07 -13.47 -11.06
N LYS A 121 -2.30 -13.73 -11.53
CA LYS A 121 -3.45 -13.98 -10.66
C LYS A 121 -3.28 -15.26 -9.82
N SER A 122 -2.67 -16.30 -10.38
CA SER A 122 -2.52 -17.59 -9.67
C SER A 122 -1.57 -17.50 -8.49
N ARG A 123 -0.62 -16.56 -8.55
CA ARG A 123 0.37 -16.28 -7.51
C ARG A 123 -0.03 -15.11 -6.61
N GLY A 124 -1.18 -14.50 -6.84
CA GLY A 124 -1.68 -13.41 -6.02
C GLY A 124 -1.12 -12.03 -6.34
N PHE A 125 -0.52 -11.84 -7.51
CA PHE A 125 0.02 -10.54 -7.93
C PHE A 125 -0.97 -9.74 -8.79
N SER A 126 -2.17 -10.26 -9.02
CA SER A 126 -3.22 -9.61 -9.79
C SER A 126 -4.61 -10.07 -9.35
N THR A 127 -5.58 -9.18 -9.46
CA THR A 127 -7.00 -9.57 -9.36
C THR A 127 -7.50 -10.23 -10.65
N GLY A 128 -6.73 -10.16 -11.75
CA GLY A 128 -7.15 -10.57 -13.08
C GLY A 128 -8.21 -9.64 -13.69
N ARG A 129 -8.42 -8.45 -13.14
CA ARG A 129 -9.41 -7.46 -13.58
C ARG A 129 -8.82 -6.05 -13.54
N VAL A 130 -9.38 -5.18 -14.35
CA VAL A 130 -9.06 -3.74 -14.33
C VAL A 130 -9.58 -3.15 -13.03
N THR A 131 -8.72 -2.36 -12.38
CA THR A 131 -9.10 -1.57 -11.21
C THR A 131 -8.96 -0.09 -11.48
N ALA A 132 -9.70 0.72 -10.75
CA ALA A 132 -9.69 2.16 -10.83
C ALA A 132 -9.69 2.76 -9.43
N ASP A 133 -8.93 3.82 -9.25
CA ASP A 133 -8.89 4.63 -8.04
C ASP A 133 -8.96 6.11 -8.41
N TRP A 134 -9.85 6.84 -7.78
CA TRP A 134 -9.91 8.29 -7.86
C TRP A 134 -9.72 8.88 -6.48
N SER A 135 -8.62 9.56 -6.27
CA SER A 135 -8.22 10.12 -4.99
C SER A 135 -7.99 11.62 -5.06
N ASN A 136 -8.31 12.30 -3.97
CA ASN A 136 -8.12 13.72 -3.80
C ASN A 136 -7.30 13.95 -2.53
N ARG A 137 -6.28 14.78 -2.61
CA ARG A 137 -5.41 15.14 -1.49
C ARG A 137 -5.36 16.65 -1.32
N PHE A 138 -5.42 17.07 -0.07
CA PHE A 138 -5.36 18.47 0.36
C PHE A 138 -4.24 18.61 1.39
N SER A 139 -3.47 19.67 1.31
CA SER A 139 -2.51 20.04 2.36
C SER A 139 -2.27 21.54 2.38
N HIS A 140 -1.90 22.06 3.54
CA HIS A 140 -1.50 23.44 3.69
C HIS A 140 -0.30 23.52 4.62
N ARG A 141 0.69 24.33 4.29
CA ARG A 141 1.89 24.49 5.08
C ARG A 141 1.78 25.68 6.01
N PHE A 142 1.93 25.41 7.33
CA PHE A 142 2.06 26.41 8.38
C PHE A 142 3.47 26.34 8.95
N ASP A 143 4.40 27.16 8.47
CA ASP A 143 5.81 27.12 8.87
C ASP A 143 6.41 25.71 8.82
N SER A 144 6.58 25.10 9.99
CA SER A 144 7.11 23.74 10.14
C SER A 144 6.05 22.65 10.18
N PHE A 145 4.76 22.99 10.18
CA PHE A 145 3.67 22.03 10.26
C PHE A 145 2.83 22.02 8.99
N THR A 146 2.61 20.84 8.44
CA THR A 146 1.80 20.63 7.24
C THR A 146 0.69 19.64 7.51
N PRO A 147 -0.51 20.07 7.90
CA PRO A 147 -1.68 19.22 7.94
C PRO A 147 -2.04 18.75 6.53
N PHE A 148 -2.54 17.54 6.42
CA PHE A 148 -3.02 16.98 5.17
C PHE A 148 -4.27 16.13 5.38
N GLY A 149 -5.02 15.98 4.30
CA GLY A 149 -6.14 15.05 4.23
C GLY A 149 -6.27 14.47 2.84
N SER A 150 -6.80 13.27 2.74
CA SER A 150 -7.15 12.64 1.47
C SER A 150 -8.49 11.93 1.55
N ALA A 151 -9.18 11.89 0.42
CA ALA A 151 -10.42 11.15 0.25
C ALA A 151 -10.46 10.59 -1.17
N GLY A 152 -10.90 9.34 -1.32
CA GLY A 152 -10.99 8.70 -2.61
C GLY A 152 -12.03 7.59 -2.68
N ILE A 153 -12.26 7.15 -3.90
CA ILE A 153 -13.16 6.04 -4.23
C ILE A 153 -12.43 5.13 -5.20
N ALA A 154 -12.43 3.83 -4.90
CA ALA A 154 -11.81 2.81 -5.74
C ALA A 154 -12.74 1.61 -5.90
N ASN A 155 -12.47 0.78 -6.91
CA ASN A 155 -13.09 -0.53 -7.02
C ASN A 155 -12.22 -1.66 -6.48
N THR A 156 -11.17 -1.31 -5.75
CA THR A 156 -10.26 -2.20 -5.03
C THR A 156 -9.73 -1.48 -3.81
N ILE A 157 -9.13 -2.20 -2.87
CA ILE A 157 -8.36 -1.55 -1.81
C ILE A 157 -7.02 -1.14 -2.41
N SER A 158 -6.80 0.16 -2.51
CA SER A 158 -5.54 0.71 -3.04
C SER A 158 -4.38 0.42 -2.07
N ASP A 159 -3.20 0.27 -2.65
CA ASP A 159 -1.95 0.29 -1.89
C ASP A 159 -1.78 1.69 -1.28
N THR A 160 -2.05 1.83 0.01
CA THR A 160 -1.65 3.05 0.72
C THR A 160 -0.15 2.97 1.04
N ALA A 161 0.46 4.09 1.43
CA ALA A 161 1.86 4.11 1.86
C ALA A 161 2.17 3.10 2.97
N PHE A 162 1.15 2.64 3.70
CA PHE A 162 1.22 1.75 4.86
C PHE A 162 0.80 0.32 4.57
N PHE A 163 0.15 0.08 3.44
CA PHE A 163 -0.32 -1.23 3.02
C PHE A 163 0.37 -1.63 1.72
N VAL A 164 1.44 -2.36 1.81
CA VAL A 164 2.06 -3.00 0.65
C VAL A 164 1.44 -4.38 0.52
N ARG A 165 0.32 -4.48 -0.21
CA ARG A 165 -0.35 -5.75 -0.54
C ARG A 165 -0.31 -5.96 -2.04
N PRO A 166 0.03 -7.14 -2.52
CA PRO A 166 0.03 -7.43 -3.96
C PRO A 166 -1.35 -7.30 -4.58
N PHE A 167 -2.40 -7.70 -3.85
CA PHE A 167 -3.81 -7.53 -4.21
C PHE A 167 -4.67 -7.73 -2.97
N THR A 168 -5.93 -7.32 -3.05
CA THR A 168 -6.85 -7.46 -1.91
C THR A 168 -8.25 -7.82 -2.33
N SER A 169 -9.09 -6.86 -2.65
CA SER A 169 -10.49 -7.10 -2.98
C SER A 169 -10.91 -6.32 -4.22
N LEU A 170 -11.98 -6.78 -4.85
CA LEU A 170 -12.73 -6.02 -5.84
C LEU A 170 -14.12 -5.71 -5.30
N GLY A 171 -14.49 -4.46 -5.33
CA GLY A 171 -15.75 -3.91 -4.88
C GLY A 171 -15.59 -2.43 -4.59
N LEU A 172 -16.67 -1.70 -4.52
CA LEU A 172 -16.62 -0.27 -4.26
C LEU A 172 -16.09 0.00 -2.84
N VAL A 173 -15.06 0.84 -2.77
CA VAL A 173 -14.38 1.20 -1.52
C VAL A 173 -14.15 2.69 -1.46
N GLY A 174 -14.57 3.34 -0.38
CA GLY A 174 -14.11 4.67 -0.02
C GLY A 174 -12.88 4.59 0.88
N HIS A 175 -11.88 5.42 0.64
CA HIS A 175 -10.71 5.51 1.49
C HIS A 175 -10.45 6.97 1.89
N PHE A 176 -10.06 7.15 3.16
CA PHE A 176 -9.88 8.46 3.79
C PHE A 176 -8.62 8.43 4.64
N GLU A 177 -7.89 9.53 4.65
CA GLU A 177 -6.75 9.71 5.53
C GLU A 177 -6.68 11.18 5.97
N GLY A 178 -6.29 11.41 7.22
CA GLY A 178 -6.03 12.74 7.74
C GLY A 178 -4.87 12.71 8.70
N GLY A 179 -3.99 13.71 8.63
CA GLY A 179 -2.80 13.72 9.44
C GLY A 179 -2.03 15.03 9.35
N GLY A 180 -0.80 14.98 9.78
CA GLY A 180 0.12 16.11 9.72
C GLY A 180 1.57 15.68 9.69
N THR A 181 2.38 16.52 9.09
CA THR A 181 3.83 16.42 9.03
C THR A 181 4.44 17.60 9.76
N TYR A 182 5.42 17.34 10.61
CA TYR A 182 6.20 18.37 11.30
C TYR A 182 7.67 18.31 10.84
N ASP A 183 8.15 19.39 10.27
CA ASP A 183 9.55 19.54 9.83
C ASP A 183 10.44 19.86 11.03
N ILE A 184 11.24 18.88 11.48
CA ILE A 184 12.22 19.07 12.58
C ILE A 184 13.44 19.83 12.07
N ALA A 185 13.82 19.55 10.83
CA ALA A 185 14.92 20.21 10.12
C ALA A 185 14.61 20.25 8.62
N ARG A 186 15.44 20.92 7.82
CA ARG A 186 15.23 21.06 6.36
C ARG A 186 15.06 19.74 5.62
N SER A 187 15.70 18.69 6.10
CA SER A 187 15.69 17.37 5.49
C SER A 187 15.06 16.29 6.35
N VAL A 188 14.51 16.65 7.51
CA VAL A 188 14.04 15.69 8.51
C VAL A 188 12.64 16.06 8.96
N HIS A 189 11.73 15.14 8.88
CA HIS A 189 10.35 15.33 9.29
C HIS A 189 9.79 14.13 10.05
N VAL A 190 8.79 14.37 10.87
CA VAL A 190 7.98 13.36 11.52
C VAL A 190 6.53 13.56 11.09
N SER A 191 5.83 12.46 10.87
CA SER A 191 4.44 12.51 10.41
C SER A 191 3.59 11.53 11.18
N GLY A 192 2.30 11.84 11.26
CA GLY A 192 1.31 10.94 11.80
C GLY A 192 -0.02 11.11 11.09
N SER A 193 -0.77 10.01 10.94
CA SER A 193 -2.10 10.03 10.33
C SER A 193 -3.04 9.02 10.96
N ALA A 194 -4.33 9.25 10.73
CA ALA A 194 -5.38 8.27 10.91
C ALA A 194 -6.03 8.00 9.56
N TYR A 195 -6.36 6.75 9.28
CA TYR A 195 -6.98 6.34 8.04
C TYR A 195 -8.25 5.51 8.27
N ALA A 196 -9.12 5.50 7.27
CA ALA A 196 -10.28 4.63 7.22
C ALA A 196 -10.54 4.15 5.78
N VAL A 197 -10.84 2.87 5.66
CA VAL A 197 -11.29 2.22 4.42
C VAL A 197 -12.71 1.71 4.69
N ARG A 198 -13.64 2.05 3.82
CA ARG A 198 -15.04 1.67 3.92
C ARG A 198 -15.51 1.04 2.61
N ALA A 199 -15.80 -0.24 2.65
CA ALA A 199 -16.36 -0.96 1.54
C ALA A 199 -17.88 -0.81 1.48
N SER A 200 -18.43 -0.84 0.27
CA SER A 200 -19.86 -0.81 0.01
C SER A 200 -20.27 -1.98 -0.86
N GLY A 201 -21.32 -2.68 -0.45
CA GLY A 201 -21.78 -3.88 -1.15
C GLY A 201 -20.85 -5.09 -0.98
N ASP A 202 -21.17 -6.17 -1.69
CA ASP A 202 -20.37 -7.39 -1.64
C ASP A 202 -19.00 -7.18 -2.25
N GLN A 203 -18.00 -7.74 -1.60
CA GLN A 203 -16.60 -7.67 -2.01
C GLN A 203 -16.13 -9.03 -2.54
N ARG A 204 -15.37 -9.01 -3.63
CA ARG A 204 -14.69 -10.21 -4.15
C ARG A 204 -13.27 -10.22 -3.62
N ILE A 205 -12.98 -11.14 -2.73
CA ILE A 205 -11.66 -11.31 -2.15
C ILE A 205 -10.90 -12.41 -2.88
N PHE A 206 -9.66 -12.09 -3.26
CA PHE A 206 -8.73 -13.02 -3.90
C PHE A 206 -7.74 -13.61 -2.90
N SER A 207 -7.85 -13.19 -1.64
CA SER A 207 -7.08 -13.73 -0.52
C SER A 207 -8.04 -14.40 0.44
N LYS A 208 -7.75 -15.62 0.83
CA LYS A 208 -8.50 -16.29 1.88
C LYS A 208 -8.12 -15.71 3.24
N VAL A 209 -9.12 -15.31 4.00
CA VAL A 209 -8.94 -14.96 5.41
C VAL A 209 -8.92 -16.24 6.23
N VAL A 210 -7.78 -16.61 6.76
CA VAL A 210 -7.64 -17.77 7.64
C VAL A 210 -7.72 -17.32 9.08
N LYS A 211 -8.58 -17.97 9.87
CA LYS A 211 -8.57 -17.81 11.33
C LYS A 211 -7.28 -18.41 11.88
N ARG A 212 -6.47 -17.61 12.55
CA ARG A 212 -5.48 -18.13 13.46
C ARG A 212 -6.22 -18.82 14.61
N GLN A 213 -6.20 -20.15 14.67
CA GLN A 213 -6.67 -20.86 15.87
C GLN A 213 -5.78 -20.42 17.03
N SER A 214 -6.36 -19.65 17.97
CA SER A 214 -5.73 -19.48 19.27
C SER A 214 -5.69 -20.87 19.92
N THR A 215 -4.50 -21.37 20.18
CA THR A 215 -4.27 -22.56 20.98
C THR A 215 -4.60 -22.29 22.45
N THR A 216 -5.87 -22.03 22.73
CA THR A 216 -6.39 -22.16 24.08
C THR A 216 -7.20 -23.44 24.07
N SER A 217 -6.57 -24.54 24.50
CA SER A 217 -7.23 -25.78 24.82
C SER A 217 -8.25 -25.53 25.94
N SER A 218 -9.48 -25.27 25.58
CA SER A 218 -10.60 -25.47 26.49
C SER A 218 -11.46 -26.57 25.90
N THR A 219 -11.29 -27.76 26.46
CA THR A 219 -12.24 -28.87 26.40
C THR A 219 -13.59 -28.34 26.87
N SER A 220 -14.50 -28.07 25.97
CA SER A 220 -15.91 -27.94 26.28
C SER A 220 -16.73 -28.65 25.21
N THR A 221 -17.10 -29.90 25.54
CA THR A 221 -18.32 -30.58 25.08
C THR A 221 -19.51 -29.65 25.29
N GLY A 222 -20.16 -29.19 24.21
CA GLY A 222 -21.40 -28.46 24.39
C GLY A 222 -21.96 -27.86 23.12
N THR A 223 -22.90 -28.55 22.52
CA THR A 223 -24.13 -28.07 21.86
C THR A 223 -24.03 -26.92 20.86
N ALA A 224 -24.40 -27.18 19.61
CA ALA A 224 -24.61 -26.25 18.52
C ALA A 224 -25.46 -25.04 18.94
N GLY A 225 -24.83 -23.90 19.13
CA GLY A 225 -25.45 -22.59 19.31
C GLY A 225 -25.13 -21.70 18.11
N ARG A 226 -26.16 -21.32 17.40
CA ARG A 226 -26.19 -20.35 16.29
C ARG A 226 -25.83 -18.95 16.86
N GLY A 227 -24.58 -18.62 16.93
CA GLY A 227 -24.08 -17.33 17.43
C GLY A 227 -23.51 -16.49 16.31
N THR A 228 -24.17 -15.42 15.99
CA THR A 228 -23.68 -14.31 15.15
C THR A 228 -22.54 -13.60 15.89
N GLY A 229 -21.30 -14.05 15.67
CA GLY A 229 -20.16 -13.54 16.42
C GLY A 229 -19.39 -12.44 15.67
N ALA A 230 -19.67 -11.19 16.01
CA ALA A 230 -18.84 -10.03 15.61
C ALA A 230 -17.45 -9.98 16.28
N SER A 231 -17.09 -11.00 17.07
CA SER A 231 -15.86 -11.03 17.88
C SER A 231 -14.65 -11.71 17.22
N ASP A 232 -14.75 -12.16 15.98
CA ASP A 232 -13.83 -13.15 15.41
C ASP A 232 -12.75 -12.58 14.48
N ASN A 233 -12.62 -11.25 14.39
CA ASN A 233 -11.72 -10.60 13.43
C ASN A 233 -10.26 -10.52 13.89
N LYS A 234 -9.98 -10.69 15.16
CA LYS A 234 -8.65 -10.42 15.74
C LYS A 234 -7.53 -11.38 15.35
N ASN A 235 -7.85 -12.54 14.77
CA ASN A 235 -6.87 -13.57 14.43
C ASN A 235 -6.92 -14.01 12.96
N ARG A 236 -7.24 -13.08 12.05
CA ARG A 236 -7.36 -13.41 10.63
C ARG A 236 -6.06 -13.06 9.89
N VAL A 237 -5.58 -13.99 9.09
CA VAL A 237 -4.43 -13.85 8.19
C VAL A 237 -4.92 -14.03 6.76
N PHE A 238 -4.43 -13.21 5.85
CA PHE A 238 -4.79 -13.32 4.44
C PHE A 238 -3.86 -14.31 3.73
N GLU A 239 -4.43 -15.34 3.15
CA GLU A 239 -3.74 -16.26 2.25
C GLU A 239 -4.22 -16.09 0.82
N THR A 240 -3.33 -16.23 -0.14
CA THR A 240 -3.67 -16.19 -1.57
C THR A 240 -4.45 -17.44 -1.95
N GLN A 241 -5.70 -17.28 -2.39
CA GLN A 241 -6.54 -18.40 -2.85
C GLN A 241 -7.58 -17.98 -3.92
N ALA A 242 -8.47 -18.90 -4.25
CA ALA A 242 -9.56 -18.67 -5.19
C ALA A 242 -10.47 -17.51 -4.77
N GLU A 243 -11.07 -16.88 -5.76
CA GLU A 243 -12.04 -15.79 -5.61
C GLU A 243 -13.21 -16.19 -4.70
N THR A 244 -13.50 -15.41 -3.69
CA THR A 244 -14.60 -15.63 -2.74
C THR A 244 -15.42 -14.36 -2.61
N LEU A 245 -16.73 -14.47 -2.65
CA LEU A 245 -17.65 -13.36 -2.40
C LEU A 245 -17.88 -13.24 -0.88
N VAL A 246 -17.71 -12.04 -0.34
CA VAL A 246 -17.81 -11.76 1.09
C VAL A 246 -18.54 -10.45 1.35
N PRO A 247 -19.14 -10.28 2.55
CA PRO A 247 -19.76 -9.01 2.92
C PRO A 247 -18.74 -7.87 3.01
N ALA A 248 -19.20 -6.63 2.85
CA ALA A 248 -18.40 -5.41 2.87
C ALA A 248 -17.52 -5.27 4.12
N GLU A 249 -18.00 -5.72 5.28
CA GLU A 249 -17.32 -5.55 6.57
C GLU A 249 -15.90 -6.16 6.58
N ILE A 250 -15.67 -7.19 5.76
CA ILE A 250 -14.35 -7.84 5.69
C ILE A 250 -13.30 -6.94 5.01
N ALA A 251 -13.72 -6.01 4.16
CA ALA A 251 -12.82 -5.07 3.49
C ALA A 251 -12.70 -3.74 4.23
N ASN A 252 -13.51 -3.51 5.28
CA ASN A 252 -13.37 -2.33 6.12
C ASN A 252 -12.08 -2.39 6.92
N ASP A 253 -11.40 -1.26 7.01
CA ASP A 253 -10.24 -1.08 7.88
C ASP A 253 -10.20 0.35 8.42
N HIS A 254 -9.55 0.54 9.55
CA HIS A 254 -9.19 1.83 10.08
C HIS A 254 -8.02 1.69 11.05
N GLY A 255 -7.24 2.74 11.15
CA GLY A 255 -6.06 2.69 11.99
C GLY A 255 -5.32 4.01 12.06
N VAL A 256 -4.14 3.94 12.64
CA VAL A 256 -3.24 5.07 12.81
C VAL A 256 -1.84 4.69 12.33
N SER A 257 -1.09 5.70 11.91
CA SER A 257 0.27 5.54 11.44
C SER A 257 1.16 6.67 11.92
N ALA A 258 2.42 6.37 12.14
CA ALA A 258 3.43 7.37 12.45
C ALA A 258 4.73 6.99 11.74
N TRP A 259 5.42 7.97 11.18
CA TRP A 259 6.68 7.74 10.48
C TRP A 259 7.63 8.91 10.59
N PHE A 260 8.88 8.59 10.43
CA PHE A 260 9.98 9.51 10.34
C PHE A 260 10.49 9.51 8.90
N GLY A 261 10.78 10.68 8.36
CA GLY A 261 11.28 10.84 7.01
C GLY A 261 12.55 11.68 6.95
N VAL A 262 13.41 11.34 6.00
CA VAL A 262 14.64 12.06 5.69
C VAL A 262 14.73 12.28 4.19
N SER A 263 14.77 13.54 3.76
CA SER A 263 14.91 13.94 2.36
C SER A 263 16.23 14.69 2.17
N PRO A 264 17.35 13.97 1.96
CA PRO A 264 18.68 14.59 1.83
C PRO A 264 18.80 15.54 0.63
N SER A 265 17.96 15.29 -0.39
CA SER A 265 17.85 16.10 -1.59
C SER A 265 16.43 16.06 -2.14
N SER A 266 16.11 16.89 -3.11
CA SER A 266 14.82 16.82 -3.82
C SER A 266 14.64 15.55 -4.65
N ALA A 267 15.73 14.82 -4.90
CA ALA A 267 15.75 13.61 -5.71
C ALA A 267 15.57 12.33 -4.90
N VAL A 268 15.77 12.37 -3.58
CA VAL A 268 15.78 11.15 -2.74
C VAL A 268 15.06 11.42 -1.43
N ASP A 269 14.16 10.54 -1.07
CA ASP A 269 13.51 10.50 0.23
C ASP A 269 13.56 9.10 0.85
N PHE A 270 13.70 9.07 2.17
CA PHE A 270 13.64 7.87 2.98
C PHE A 270 12.56 8.04 4.04
N HIS A 271 11.80 7.00 4.30
CA HIS A 271 10.88 6.99 5.42
C HIS A 271 10.84 5.62 6.09
N ALA A 272 10.61 5.62 7.38
CA ALA A 272 10.34 4.40 8.14
C ALA A 272 9.33 4.70 9.23
N GLY A 273 8.48 3.75 9.52
CA GLY A 273 7.40 3.98 10.47
C GLY A 273 6.68 2.74 10.93
N TYR A 274 5.61 3.02 11.61
CA TYR A 274 4.74 2.05 12.22
C TYR A 274 3.28 2.40 11.92
N SER A 275 2.49 1.40 11.61
CA SER A 275 1.05 1.50 11.40
C SER A 275 0.33 0.44 12.23
N ARG A 276 -0.82 0.81 12.80
CA ARG A 276 -1.71 -0.09 13.50
C ARG A 276 -3.08 -0.06 12.86
N SER A 277 -3.49 -1.18 12.29
CA SER A 277 -4.89 -1.44 11.96
C SER A 277 -5.63 -1.82 13.23
N ILE A 278 -6.61 -1.00 13.61
CA ILE A 278 -7.43 -1.24 14.81
C ILE A 278 -8.46 -2.32 14.50
N HIS A 279 -9.00 -2.33 13.28
CA HIS A 279 -10.00 -3.29 12.87
C HIS A 279 -9.46 -4.73 12.82
N TYR A 280 -8.26 -4.93 12.29
CA TYR A 280 -7.64 -6.25 12.15
C TYR A 280 -6.68 -6.60 13.30
N ASP A 281 -6.43 -5.66 14.21
CA ASP A 281 -5.44 -5.79 15.30
C ASP A 281 -4.03 -6.12 14.77
N PHE A 282 -3.64 -5.51 13.63
CA PHE A 282 -2.33 -5.69 13.02
C PHE A 282 -1.40 -4.54 13.34
N ASN A 283 -0.21 -4.90 13.75
CA ASN A 283 0.92 -4.00 13.88
C ASN A 283 1.84 -4.20 12.68
N THR A 284 2.12 -3.14 11.96
CA THR A 284 2.94 -3.16 10.75
C THR A 284 4.09 -2.19 10.90
N VAL A 285 5.31 -2.66 10.73
CA VAL A 285 6.48 -1.81 10.53
C VAL A 285 6.70 -1.67 9.04
N PHE A 286 6.97 -0.46 8.57
CA PHE A 286 7.20 -0.19 7.17
C PHE A 286 8.40 0.73 6.95
N PHE A 287 8.95 0.66 5.76
CA PHE A 287 9.99 1.57 5.28
C PHE A 287 9.81 1.83 3.78
N GLY A 288 10.40 2.90 3.31
CA GLY A 288 10.43 3.21 1.90
C GLY A 288 11.57 4.14 1.53
N VAL A 289 11.96 4.04 0.27
CA VAL A 289 12.94 4.91 -0.38
C VAL A 289 12.32 5.37 -1.69
N GLY A 290 12.25 6.66 -1.90
CA GLY A 290 11.78 7.28 -3.12
C GLY A 290 12.93 7.91 -3.89
N PHE A 291 12.86 7.84 -5.21
CA PHE A 291 13.80 8.49 -6.13
C PHE A 291 13.02 9.27 -7.18
N HIS A 292 13.44 10.50 -7.45
CA HIS A 292 12.84 11.37 -8.44
C HIS A 292 13.93 11.98 -9.33
N VAL A 293 13.74 11.84 -10.62
CA VAL A 293 14.62 12.46 -11.64
C VAL A 293 13.72 13.12 -12.68
N GLY A 294 13.99 14.38 -12.98
CA GLY A 294 13.15 15.19 -13.86
C GLY A 294 12.17 16.07 -13.08
N LYS A 295 11.47 16.92 -13.84
CA LYS A 295 10.47 17.85 -13.30
C LYS A 295 9.09 17.24 -13.24
#